data_5718ccc59bd1910ad16f15a088c66b3f
#
_entry.id   5718ccc59bd1910ad16f15a088c66b3f
#
_cell.length_a   1.000
_cell.length_b   1.000
_cell.length_c   1.000
_cell.angle_alpha   90.00
_cell.angle_beta   90.00
_cell.angle_gamma   90.00
#
_symmetry.space_group_name_H-M   'P 1'
#
loop_
_entity.id
_entity.type
_entity.pdbx_description
1 polymer ?
#
loop_
_entity_poly.entity_id
_entity_poly.type
_entity_poly.pdbx_seq_one_letter_code
_entity_poly.pdbx_strand_id
1 'polypeptide(L)'
;MGHSAVVVGAGIGGLAAALGLRRIGWEVTVVDRSPVLADAGAGISLAANGIRALDALGVGTAVRAAGHGQYTGGARTPRGSWLARMDGAALERALGSPIVGIPRSELHRLLRDALEPGTLRTGITATGVDPLRGGRARVRFAGAKSGSADGEGPQPQGTTDAVEADLVVAADGIGSRLRAALFPAHPGPVHSGSTVLRAITDRPVDLRTDFEITWGRGTEFGHIAFADGRAEWHAVLNAPAGVRHPDPLAVLRRRFAGWHEPVPELLAATRPGAVLQHDIAELATPLPSFVSGRVVLIGDAAHAMTPNLGQGACQALEDAVVLAAELDGAPDVDAALARFDAERRPRATAVATAARRAGRIGQQLGHPLAVPLRNALLRLAPSGVAVRAILRHASWNPPLTRSFPGE
;
A
#
# COMPACT_ATOMS: atom_id res chain seq x y z
N MET A 1 28.80 15.43 -11.95
CA MET A 1 27.70 15.91 -11.09
C MET A 1 26.83 14.69 -10.80
N GLY A 2 26.38 14.51 -9.56
CA GLY A 2 25.46 13.41 -9.21
C GLY A 2 24.08 13.62 -9.85
N HIS A 3 23.35 12.53 -10.11
CA HIS A 3 21.97 12.60 -10.58
C HIS A 3 21.04 13.09 -9.46
N SER A 4 19.97 13.81 -9.85
CA SER A 4 18.98 14.37 -8.94
C SER A 4 17.58 13.80 -9.21
N ALA A 5 16.81 13.57 -8.15
CA ALA A 5 15.42 13.11 -8.25
C ALA A 5 14.47 13.90 -7.33
N VAL A 6 13.28 14.18 -7.84
CA VAL A 6 12.17 14.68 -7.04
C VAL A 6 11.12 13.59 -6.90
N VAL A 7 10.81 13.22 -5.68
CA VAL A 7 9.75 12.26 -5.34
C VAL A 7 8.52 13.03 -4.88
N VAL A 8 7.41 12.88 -5.58
CA VAL A 8 6.14 13.54 -5.27
C VAL A 8 5.22 12.58 -4.54
N GLY A 9 5.03 12.82 -3.25
CA GLY A 9 4.27 11.98 -2.32
C GLY A 9 5.15 11.22 -1.33
N ALA A 10 4.94 11.46 -0.04
CA ALA A 10 5.65 10.83 1.08
C ALA A 10 4.87 9.63 1.68
N GLY A 11 4.11 8.90 0.86
CA GLY A 11 3.55 7.61 1.23
C GLY A 11 4.61 6.51 1.27
N ILE A 12 4.23 5.27 1.62
CA ILE A 12 5.14 4.11 1.71
C ILE A 12 5.99 3.97 0.43
N GLY A 13 5.35 4.03 -0.76
CA GLY A 13 6.07 3.90 -2.03
C GLY A 13 7.06 5.03 -2.30
N GLY A 14 6.67 6.29 -2.00
CA GLY A 14 7.55 7.45 -2.23
C GLY A 14 8.75 7.47 -1.28
N LEU A 15 8.53 7.18 0.02
CA LEU A 15 9.64 7.06 0.98
C LEU A 15 10.58 5.91 0.61
N ALA A 16 10.03 4.77 0.19
CA ALA A 16 10.80 3.62 -0.26
C ALA A 16 11.63 3.96 -1.52
N ALA A 17 11.05 4.66 -2.50
CA ALA A 17 11.77 5.10 -3.70
C ALA A 17 12.90 6.08 -3.35
N ALA A 18 12.64 7.00 -2.42
CA ALA A 18 13.68 7.92 -1.94
C ALA A 18 14.84 7.18 -1.30
N LEU A 19 14.58 6.19 -0.45
CA LEU A 19 15.62 5.35 0.17
C LEU A 19 16.41 4.60 -0.90
N GLY A 20 15.73 3.97 -1.86
CA GLY A 20 16.39 3.22 -2.94
C GLY A 20 17.28 4.09 -3.80
N LEU A 21 16.80 5.26 -4.23
CA LEU A 21 17.56 6.21 -5.05
C LEU A 21 18.76 6.80 -4.30
N ARG A 22 18.61 7.13 -3.03
CA ARG A 22 19.74 7.59 -2.20
C ARG A 22 20.80 6.52 -2.04
N ARG A 23 20.39 5.26 -1.88
CA ARG A 23 21.31 4.12 -1.75
C ARG A 23 22.23 3.95 -2.95
N ILE A 24 21.78 4.32 -4.15
CA ILE A 24 22.57 4.32 -5.38
C ILE A 24 23.27 5.66 -5.66
N GLY A 25 23.29 6.59 -4.68
CA GLY A 25 24.04 7.85 -4.76
C GLY A 25 23.33 9.01 -5.46
N TRP A 26 22.00 8.94 -5.65
CA TRP A 26 21.23 10.06 -6.18
C TRP A 26 20.93 11.10 -5.10
N GLU A 27 20.94 12.37 -5.48
CA GLU A 27 20.41 13.45 -4.65
C GLU A 27 18.88 13.44 -4.74
N VAL A 28 18.18 13.30 -3.59
CA VAL A 28 16.73 13.12 -3.57
C VAL A 28 16.06 14.19 -2.74
N THR A 29 15.03 14.82 -3.29
CA THR A 29 14.06 15.64 -2.54
C THR A 29 12.69 14.97 -2.60
N VAL A 30 12.09 14.71 -1.44
CA VAL A 30 10.70 14.22 -1.31
C VAL A 30 9.80 15.40 -0.97
N VAL A 31 8.69 15.55 -1.68
CA VAL A 31 7.68 16.58 -1.39
C VAL A 31 6.33 15.93 -1.10
N ASP A 32 5.61 16.42 -0.10
CA ASP A 32 4.23 15.99 0.18
C ASP A 32 3.32 17.18 0.44
N ARG A 33 2.07 17.08 -0.03
CA ARG A 33 1.05 18.12 0.15
C ARG A 33 0.56 18.28 1.59
N SER A 34 0.63 17.22 2.38
CA SER A 34 0.22 17.24 3.78
C SER A 34 1.25 18.01 4.61
N PRO A 35 0.87 19.01 5.40
CA PRO A 35 1.80 19.72 6.28
C PRO A 35 2.30 18.82 7.42
N VAL A 36 1.49 17.85 7.82
CA VAL A 36 1.83 16.84 8.83
C VAL A 36 1.55 15.47 8.23
N LEU A 37 2.55 14.61 8.25
CA LEU A 37 2.41 13.22 7.83
C LEU A 37 1.80 12.41 8.97
N ALA A 38 0.46 12.51 9.09
CA ALA A 38 -0.30 11.72 10.05
C ALA A 38 -0.80 10.45 9.35
N ASP A 39 -0.36 9.30 9.81
CA ASP A 39 -0.94 8.03 9.42
C ASP A 39 -2.07 7.67 10.38
N ALA A 40 -3.29 7.80 9.91
CA ALA A 40 -4.46 7.40 10.68
C ALA A 40 -4.58 5.88 10.71
N GLY A 41 -4.61 5.36 11.90
CA GLY A 41 -4.94 4.06 12.44
C GLY A 41 -5.43 2.94 11.53
N ALA A 42 -4.54 2.38 10.69
CA ALA A 42 -4.79 1.14 9.96
C ALA A 42 -3.62 0.19 10.15
N GLY A 43 -3.90 -1.11 10.12
CA GLY A 43 -2.89 -2.14 10.01
C GLY A 43 -2.52 -2.43 8.56
N ILE A 44 -1.40 -3.09 8.39
CA ILE A 44 -0.95 -3.62 7.11
C ILE A 44 -0.28 -4.97 7.33
N SER A 45 -0.55 -5.92 6.44
CA SER A 45 0.18 -7.19 6.36
C SER A 45 1.18 -7.11 5.21
N LEU A 46 2.44 -7.33 5.52
CA LEU A 46 3.54 -7.36 4.56
C LEU A 46 3.88 -8.81 4.24
N ALA A 47 3.64 -9.23 3.01
CA ALA A 47 4.06 -10.53 2.53
C ALA A 47 5.57 -10.57 2.25
N ALA A 48 6.14 -11.75 2.03
CA ALA A 48 7.58 -11.94 1.89
C ALA A 48 8.24 -11.08 0.80
N ASN A 49 7.55 -10.80 -0.32
CA ASN A 49 8.04 -9.87 -1.34
C ASN A 49 8.22 -8.44 -0.79
N GLY A 50 7.27 -7.96 0.02
CA GLY A 50 7.38 -6.66 0.68
C GLY A 50 8.51 -6.62 1.71
N ILE A 51 8.68 -7.70 2.48
CA ILE A 51 9.78 -7.81 3.47
C ILE A 51 11.13 -7.83 2.76
N ARG A 52 11.30 -8.62 1.69
CA ARG A 52 12.54 -8.64 0.90
C ARG A 52 12.85 -7.28 0.24
N ALA A 53 11.82 -6.56 -0.20
CA ALA A 53 12.02 -5.19 -0.69
C ALA A 53 12.52 -4.26 0.43
N LEU A 54 11.97 -4.38 1.64
CA LEU A 54 12.41 -3.60 2.80
C LEU A 54 13.83 -3.99 3.25
N ASP A 55 14.22 -5.26 3.12
CA ASP A 55 15.60 -5.72 3.36
C ASP A 55 16.56 -5.05 2.37
N ALA A 56 16.24 -5.07 1.08
CA ALA A 56 17.02 -4.40 0.06
C ALA A 56 17.16 -2.90 0.33
N LEU A 57 16.13 -2.25 0.87
CA LEU A 57 16.14 -0.83 1.27
C LEU A 57 16.85 -0.58 2.62
N GLY A 58 17.27 -1.63 3.35
CA GLY A 58 18.00 -1.52 4.61
C GLY A 58 17.14 -1.30 5.85
N VAL A 59 15.81 -1.42 5.74
CA VAL A 59 14.88 -1.19 6.87
C VAL A 59 14.15 -2.47 7.32
N GLY A 60 14.36 -3.60 6.65
CA GLY A 60 13.62 -4.85 6.90
C GLY A 60 13.80 -5.39 8.32
N THR A 61 15.00 -5.33 8.89
CA THR A 61 15.27 -5.75 10.28
C THR A 61 14.44 -4.94 11.29
N ALA A 62 14.39 -3.60 11.12
CA ALA A 62 13.60 -2.75 11.99
C ALA A 62 12.10 -3.03 11.85
N VAL A 63 11.63 -3.30 10.63
CA VAL A 63 10.23 -3.64 10.36
C VAL A 63 9.84 -4.99 10.98
N ARG A 64 10.69 -6.01 10.90
CA ARG A 64 10.45 -7.30 11.57
C ARG A 64 10.43 -7.17 13.09
N ALA A 65 11.32 -6.34 13.66
CA ALA A 65 11.36 -6.10 15.09
C ALA A 65 10.12 -5.35 15.62
N ALA A 66 9.53 -4.47 14.82
CA ALA A 66 8.32 -3.71 15.19
C ALA A 66 7.02 -4.43 14.82
N GLY A 67 7.08 -5.43 13.94
CA GLY A 67 5.92 -6.17 13.45
C GLY A 67 5.64 -7.46 14.24
N HIS A 68 4.55 -8.12 13.87
CA HIS A 68 4.15 -9.41 14.41
C HIS A 68 4.05 -10.45 13.28
N GLY A 69 4.76 -11.58 13.43
CA GLY A 69 4.70 -12.68 12.46
C GLY A 69 3.33 -13.35 12.44
N GLN A 70 2.77 -13.54 11.26
CA GLN A 70 1.44 -14.17 11.09
C GLN A 70 1.60 -15.65 10.71
N TYR A 71 1.36 -16.53 11.65
CA TYR A 71 1.52 -17.97 11.48
C TYR A 71 0.20 -18.71 11.44
N THR A 72 -0.81 -18.16 12.11
CA THR A 72 -2.12 -18.79 12.30
C THR A 72 -3.24 -17.96 11.73
N GLY A 73 -4.28 -18.63 11.20
CA GLY A 73 -5.46 -17.94 10.69
C GLY A 73 -6.03 -18.53 9.41
N GLY A 74 -6.67 -17.70 8.62
CA GLY A 74 -7.27 -18.09 7.37
C GLY A 74 -8.64 -17.46 7.11
N ALA A 75 -9.50 -18.18 6.37
CA ALA A 75 -10.84 -17.70 6.01
C ALA A 75 -11.93 -18.51 6.72
N ARG A 76 -12.95 -17.82 7.27
CA ARG A 76 -14.11 -18.42 7.95
C ARG A 76 -15.44 -17.96 7.38
N THR A 77 -16.49 -18.63 7.80
CA THR A 77 -17.88 -18.19 7.66
C THR A 77 -18.30 -17.35 8.89
N PRO A 78 -19.40 -16.58 8.83
CA PRO A 78 -19.94 -15.83 9.97
C PRO A 78 -20.22 -16.68 11.23
N ARG A 79 -20.47 -17.99 11.05
CA ARG A 79 -20.67 -18.95 12.14
C ARG A 79 -19.36 -19.57 12.66
N GLY A 80 -18.19 -19.07 12.25
CA GLY A 80 -16.87 -19.51 12.69
C GLY A 80 -16.34 -20.78 12.03
N SER A 81 -17.07 -21.41 11.10
CA SER A 81 -16.58 -22.60 10.40
C SER A 81 -15.48 -22.22 9.39
N TRP A 82 -14.37 -22.94 9.42
CA TRP A 82 -13.27 -22.74 8.51
C TRP A 82 -13.65 -23.01 7.03
N LEU A 83 -13.23 -22.13 6.16
CA LEU A 83 -13.26 -22.29 4.70
C LEU A 83 -11.88 -22.67 4.17
N ALA A 84 -10.84 -22.04 4.70
CA ALA A 84 -9.45 -22.36 4.45
C ALA A 84 -8.61 -21.99 5.67
N ARG A 85 -7.53 -22.71 5.93
CA ARG A 85 -6.55 -22.37 6.97
C ARG A 85 -5.24 -21.98 6.35
N MET A 86 -4.58 -20.99 6.92
CA MET A 86 -3.23 -20.61 6.58
C MET A 86 -2.24 -21.45 7.39
N ASP A 87 -1.23 -21.98 6.74
CA ASP A 87 -0.04 -22.54 7.37
C ASP A 87 1.10 -21.55 7.21
N GLY A 88 1.22 -20.63 8.16
CA GLY A 88 2.21 -19.57 8.15
C GLY A 88 3.64 -20.11 8.23
N ALA A 89 3.87 -21.20 8.97
CA ALA A 89 5.17 -21.86 9.04
C ALA A 89 5.58 -22.50 7.70
N ALA A 90 4.64 -23.09 6.97
CA ALA A 90 4.89 -23.58 5.62
C ALA A 90 5.19 -22.43 4.64
N LEU A 91 4.49 -21.29 4.76
CA LEU A 91 4.76 -20.10 3.96
C LEU A 91 6.14 -19.53 4.26
N GLU A 92 6.52 -19.41 5.54
CA GLU A 92 7.85 -18.94 5.93
C GLU A 92 8.96 -19.86 5.39
N ARG A 93 8.83 -21.18 5.52
CA ARG A 93 9.78 -22.13 4.94
C ARG A 93 9.91 -21.99 3.42
N ALA A 94 8.80 -21.74 2.72
CA ALA A 94 8.78 -21.62 1.26
C ALA A 94 9.30 -20.26 0.76
N LEU A 95 9.16 -19.20 1.55
CA LEU A 95 9.42 -17.81 1.16
C LEU A 95 10.62 -17.20 1.90
N GLY A 96 11.17 -17.86 2.93
CA GLY A 96 12.26 -17.32 3.77
C GLY A 96 11.83 -16.24 4.77
N SER A 97 10.55 -15.86 4.80
CA SER A 97 10.01 -14.84 5.70
C SER A 97 8.53 -15.11 5.99
N PRO A 98 8.05 -14.89 7.22
CA PRO A 98 6.62 -14.90 7.50
C PRO A 98 5.93 -13.68 6.88
N ILE A 99 4.61 -13.70 6.86
CA ILE A 99 3.82 -12.48 6.68
C ILE A 99 3.93 -11.67 7.97
N VAL A 100 4.18 -10.36 7.89
CA VAL A 100 4.38 -9.49 9.05
C VAL A 100 3.22 -8.50 9.14
N GLY A 101 2.47 -8.53 10.23
CA GLY A 101 1.47 -7.53 10.59
C GLY A 101 2.10 -6.37 11.35
N ILE A 102 1.84 -5.13 10.92
CA ILE A 102 2.39 -3.92 11.55
C ILE A 102 1.40 -2.76 11.44
N PRO A 103 1.30 -1.84 12.41
CA PRO A 103 0.61 -0.57 12.20
C PRO A 103 1.21 0.18 11.01
N ARG A 104 0.37 0.69 10.11
CA ARG A 104 0.84 1.41 8.91
C ARG A 104 1.64 2.66 9.28
N SER A 105 1.24 3.35 10.36
CA SER A 105 1.98 4.48 10.93
C SER A 105 3.39 4.12 11.35
N GLU A 106 3.60 2.93 11.91
CA GLU A 106 4.90 2.47 12.34
C GLU A 106 5.82 2.15 11.14
N LEU A 107 5.29 1.44 10.12
CA LEU A 107 6.01 1.23 8.87
C LEU A 107 6.42 2.57 8.22
N HIS A 108 5.48 3.52 8.17
CA HIS A 108 5.73 4.85 7.61
C HIS A 108 6.79 5.60 8.40
N ARG A 109 6.74 5.54 9.75
CA ARG A 109 7.74 6.13 10.63
C ARG A 109 9.13 5.55 10.37
N LEU A 110 9.26 4.22 10.31
CA LEU A 110 10.53 3.55 10.05
C LEU A 110 11.14 3.94 8.70
N LEU A 111 10.33 4.04 7.64
CA LEU A 111 10.79 4.50 6.33
C LEU A 111 11.22 5.96 6.35
N ARG A 112 10.46 6.83 7.01
CA ARG A 112 10.78 8.25 7.13
C ARG A 112 12.07 8.48 7.94
N ASP A 113 12.20 7.81 9.07
CA ASP A 113 13.32 7.97 10.00
C ASP A 113 14.64 7.41 9.42
N ALA A 114 14.56 6.56 8.39
CA ALA A 114 15.71 6.08 7.63
C ALA A 114 16.22 7.09 6.58
N LEU A 115 15.45 8.14 6.27
CA LEU A 115 15.89 9.21 5.38
C LEU A 115 16.77 10.22 6.14
N GLU A 116 17.75 10.78 5.43
CA GLU A 116 18.58 11.87 6.00
C GLU A 116 17.75 13.13 6.25
N PRO A 117 18.10 13.90 7.31
CA PRO A 117 17.46 15.18 7.58
C PRO A 117 17.49 16.12 6.37
N GLY A 118 16.36 16.81 6.11
CA GLY A 118 16.24 17.75 4.98
C GLY A 118 15.82 17.11 3.64
N THR A 119 15.82 15.77 3.52
CA THR A 119 15.34 15.09 2.31
C THR A 119 13.83 15.30 2.09
N LEU A 120 13.05 15.35 3.16
CA LEU A 120 11.58 15.46 3.13
C LEU A 120 11.11 16.89 3.39
N ARG A 121 10.23 17.39 2.50
CA ARG A 121 9.56 18.69 2.60
C ARG A 121 8.04 18.49 2.57
N THR A 122 7.36 18.93 3.60
CA THR A 122 5.90 18.83 3.75
C THR A 122 5.18 20.14 3.42
N GLY A 123 3.85 20.10 3.21
CA GLY A 123 3.05 21.27 2.87
C GLY A 123 3.23 21.74 1.42
N ILE A 124 3.89 20.97 0.55
CA ILE A 124 4.20 21.33 -0.83
C ILE A 124 3.35 20.51 -1.79
N THR A 125 2.49 21.17 -2.55
CA THR A 125 1.59 20.52 -3.51
C THR A 125 2.16 20.62 -4.92
N ALA A 126 2.53 19.46 -5.51
CA ALA A 126 2.86 19.40 -6.93
C ALA A 126 1.59 19.58 -7.79
N THR A 127 1.66 20.45 -8.79
CA THR A 127 0.53 20.78 -9.66
C THR A 127 0.69 20.25 -11.08
N GLY A 128 1.91 19.92 -11.49
CA GLY A 128 2.19 19.38 -12.82
C GLY A 128 3.67 19.09 -13.01
N VAL A 129 3.98 18.51 -14.16
CA VAL A 129 5.34 18.19 -14.58
C VAL A 129 5.49 18.49 -16.06
N ASP A 130 6.61 19.09 -16.44
CA ASP A 130 6.95 19.44 -17.80
C ASP A 130 8.25 18.74 -18.22
N PRO A 131 8.29 18.09 -19.40
CA PRO A 131 9.54 17.58 -19.94
C PRO A 131 10.44 18.74 -20.34
N LEU A 132 11.74 18.59 -20.11
CA LEU A 132 12.75 19.58 -20.50
C LEU A 132 13.69 18.99 -21.55
N ARG A 133 14.37 19.88 -22.29
CA ARG A 133 15.49 19.49 -23.17
C ARG A 133 16.64 18.92 -22.33
N GLY A 134 17.41 18.00 -22.89
CA GLY A 134 18.57 17.41 -22.22
C GLY A 134 18.23 16.30 -21.20
N GLY A 135 17.04 15.69 -21.31
CA GLY A 135 16.69 14.52 -20.50
C GLY A 135 16.42 14.85 -19.03
N ARG A 136 15.76 15.97 -18.75
CA ARG A 136 15.32 16.40 -17.40
C ARG A 136 13.82 16.63 -17.38
N ALA A 137 13.27 16.76 -16.19
CA ALA A 137 11.88 17.18 -15.98
C ALA A 137 11.80 18.29 -14.94
N ARG A 138 10.77 19.15 -15.07
CA ARG A 138 10.47 20.24 -14.14
C ARG A 138 9.15 19.94 -13.45
N VAL A 139 9.17 19.86 -12.11
CA VAL A 139 7.96 19.77 -11.29
C VAL A 139 7.52 21.16 -10.90
N ARG A 140 6.24 21.48 -11.16
CA ARG A 140 5.63 22.74 -10.73
C ARG A 140 4.89 22.52 -9.42
N PHE A 141 4.98 23.52 -8.54
CA PHE A 141 4.29 23.51 -7.24
C PHE A 141 3.21 24.59 -7.19
N ALA A 142 2.18 24.39 -6.36
CA ALA A 142 1.28 25.48 -6.00
C ALA A 142 2.09 26.52 -5.24
N GLY A 143 2.01 27.78 -5.65
CA GLY A 143 2.67 28.89 -4.95
C GLY A 143 2.28 28.86 -3.47
N ALA A 144 3.23 29.03 -2.58
CA ALA A 144 2.93 29.26 -1.17
C ALA A 144 2.06 30.50 -1.12
N LYS A 145 0.77 30.37 -0.76
CA LYS A 145 -0.05 31.53 -0.45
C LYS A 145 0.69 32.29 0.65
N SER A 146 1.14 33.50 0.35
CA SER A 146 1.57 34.45 1.38
C SER A 146 0.42 34.58 2.36
N GLY A 147 0.51 33.84 3.48
CA GLY A 147 -0.39 34.01 4.60
C GLY A 147 -0.31 35.44 5.06
N SER A 148 -1.47 36.04 5.29
CA SER A 148 -1.65 37.38 5.87
C SER A 148 -0.64 37.63 7.00
N ALA A 149 -0.05 38.83 6.92
CA ALA A 149 0.75 39.41 7.99
C ALA A 149 0.05 39.25 9.33
N ASP A 150 0.70 38.59 10.27
CA ASP A 150 0.75 38.81 11.71
C ASP A 150 1.25 37.50 12.37
N GLY A 151 2.57 37.34 12.38
CA GLY A 151 3.24 36.21 13.09
C GLY A 151 4.72 36.15 12.70
N GLU A 152 5.57 36.75 13.53
CA GLU A 152 7.04 36.60 13.43
C GLU A 152 7.48 35.15 13.73
N GLY A 153 7.60 34.36 12.67
CA GLY A 153 8.30 33.07 12.68
C GLY A 153 9.24 33.02 11.48
N PRO A 154 10.39 32.30 11.52
CA PRO A 154 11.32 32.24 10.43
C PRO A 154 10.63 31.69 9.18
N GLN A 155 10.45 32.54 8.16
CA GLN A 155 9.94 32.15 6.85
C GLN A 155 10.88 31.10 6.22
N PRO A 156 10.36 30.00 5.65
CA PRO A 156 11.20 29.11 4.86
C PRO A 156 11.69 29.86 3.63
N GLN A 157 12.98 30.06 3.57
CA GLN A 157 13.65 30.72 2.45
C GLN A 157 13.39 29.95 1.15
N GLY A 158 12.79 30.61 0.16
CA GLY A 158 12.84 30.27 -1.26
C GLY A 158 12.07 29.02 -1.68
N THR A 159 10.73 29.02 -1.63
CA THR A 159 9.94 28.10 -2.47
C THR A 159 9.99 28.64 -3.91
N THR A 160 10.90 28.11 -4.72
CA THR A 160 10.81 28.25 -6.18
C THR A 160 9.50 27.57 -6.61
N ASP A 161 8.71 28.21 -7.47
CA ASP A 161 7.46 27.68 -8.01
C ASP A 161 7.66 26.36 -8.81
N ALA A 162 8.90 25.95 -9.05
CA ALA A 162 9.28 24.73 -9.75
C ALA A 162 10.69 24.26 -9.38
N VAL A 163 10.92 22.93 -9.48
CA VAL A 163 12.23 22.29 -9.32
C VAL A 163 12.51 21.41 -10.54
N GLU A 164 13.73 21.47 -11.06
CA GLU A 164 14.22 20.63 -12.15
C GLU A 164 15.05 19.46 -11.59
N ALA A 165 14.84 18.26 -12.15
CA ALA A 165 15.56 17.06 -11.79
C ALA A 165 15.80 16.15 -13.00
N ASP A 166 16.76 15.23 -12.86
CA ASP A 166 17.03 14.20 -13.87
C ASP A 166 15.95 13.12 -13.87
N LEU A 167 15.21 12.99 -12.76
CA LEU A 167 14.09 12.06 -12.60
C LEU A 167 13.00 12.67 -11.71
N VAL A 168 11.75 12.44 -12.07
CA VAL A 168 10.58 12.68 -11.21
C VAL A 168 9.89 11.36 -10.90
N VAL A 169 9.72 11.06 -9.63
CA VAL A 169 8.95 9.89 -9.17
C VAL A 169 7.58 10.35 -8.69
N ALA A 170 6.53 10.01 -9.44
CA ALA A 170 5.14 10.28 -9.08
C ALA A 170 4.61 9.16 -8.16
N ALA A 171 4.60 9.42 -6.86
CA ALA A 171 4.09 8.56 -5.79
C ALA A 171 2.92 9.22 -5.05
N ASP A 172 2.15 10.06 -5.75
CA ASP A 172 1.10 10.94 -5.23
C ASP A 172 -0.26 10.25 -5.05
N GLY A 173 -0.25 8.91 -5.07
CA GLY A 173 -1.35 8.05 -4.64
C GLY A 173 -2.46 7.90 -5.69
N ILE A 174 -3.57 7.29 -5.28
CA ILE A 174 -4.67 6.92 -6.18
C ILE A 174 -5.28 8.13 -6.92
N GLY A 175 -5.31 9.30 -6.27
CA GLY A 175 -5.76 10.57 -6.86
C GLY A 175 -4.64 11.34 -7.59
N SER A 176 -3.63 10.66 -8.12
CA SER A 176 -2.45 11.24 -8.75
C SER A 176 -2.79 12.32 -9.77
N ARG A 177 -2.32 13.54 -9.51
CA ARG A 177 -2.41 14.66 -10.44
C ARG A 177 -1.41 14.53 -11.58
N LEU A 178 -0.24 13.96 -11.26
CA LEU A 178 0.80 13.74 -12.27
C LEU A 178 0.35 12.69 -13.28
N ARG A 179 -0.28 11.59 -12.84
CA ARG A 179 -0.90 10.62 -13.75
C ARG A 179 -1.94 11.28 -14.66
N ALA A 180 -2.84 12.09 -14.10
CA ALA A 180 -3.87 12.76 -14.89
C ALA A 180 -3.29 13.74 -15.94
N ALA A 181 -2.19 14.42 -15.61
CA ALA A 181 -1.49 15.30 -16.54
C ALA A 181 -0.77 14.52 -17.64
N LEU A 182 -0.13 13.40 -17.32
CA LEU A 182 0.65 12.59 -18.26
C LEU A 182 -0.24 11.72 -19.17
N PHE A 183 -1.36 11.25 -18.65
CA PHE A 183 -2.29 10.35 -19.34
C PHE A 183 -3.73 10.92 -19.30
N PRO A 184 -4.01 12.05 -19.95
CA PRO A 184 -5.31 12.73 -19.86
C PRO A 184 -6.48 11.92 -20.45
N ALA A 185 -6.20 10.96 -21.33
CA ALA A 185 -7.22 10.04 -21.87
C ALA A 185 -7.53 8.85 -20.94
N HIS A 186 -6.75 8.64 -19.87
CA HIS A 186 -6.99 7.55 -18.93
C HIS A 186 -8.17 7.88 -18.01
N PRO A 187 -9.15 6.96 -17.82
CA PRO A 187 -10.39 7.25 -17.09
C PRO A 187 -10.19 7.53 -15.59
N GLY A 188 -8.99 7.28 -15.06
CA GLY A 188 -8.68 7.46 -13.66
C GLY A 188 -9.22 6.32 -12.77
N PRO A 189 -9.26 6.54 -11.44
CA PRO A 189 -9.73 5.54 -10.49
C PRO A 189 -11.26 5.39 -10.55
N VAL A 190 -11.72 4.16 -10.36
CA VAL A 190 -13.15 3.83 -10.28
C VAL A 190 -13.47 3.20 -8.93
N HIS A 191 -14.67 3.43 -8.43
CA HIS A 191 -15.19 2.79 -7.22
C HIS A 191 -15.37 1.29 -7.46
N SER A 192 -14.89 0.44 -6.54
CA SER A 192 -14.93 -1.03 -6.68
C SER A 192 -16.30 -1.66 -6.37
N GLY A 193 -17.27 -0.88 -5.90
CA GLY A 193 -18.56 -1.37 -5.39
C GLY A 193 -18.55 -1.68 -3.90
N SER A 194 -17.49 -1.28 -3.17
CA SER A 194 -17.35 -1.58 -1.75
C SER A 194 -16.77 -0.41 -0.96
N THR A 195 -17.15 -0.33 0.32
CA THR A 195 -16.61 0.59 1.31
C THR A 195 -15.92 -0.21 2.41
N VAL A 196 -14.79 0.27 2.91
CA VAL A 196 -14.08 -0.31 4.06
C VAL A 196 -14.21 0.59 5.28
N LEU A 197 -14.53 -0.04 6.42
CA LEU A 197 -14.47 0.56 7.75
C LEU A 197 -13.37 -0.19 8.51
N ARG A 198 -12.50 0.53 9.21
CA ARG A 198 -11.36 -0.09 9.89
C ARG A 198 -10.90 0.74 11.08
N ALA A 199 -10.33 0.07 12.07
CA ALA A 199 -9.69 0.70 13.21
C ALA A 199 -8.62 -0.22 13.80
N ILE A 200 -7.80 0.36 14.68
CA ILE A 200 -6.96 -0.40 15.62
C ILE A 200 -7.68 -0.38 16.97
N THR A 201 -7.69 -1.54 17.67
CA THR A 201 -8.27 -1.62 19.01
C THR A 201 -7.52 -0.73 20.00
N ASP A 202 -8.22 -0.14 20.98
CA ASP A 202 -7.61 0.73 21.99
C ASP A 202 -6.91 -0.05 23.12
N ARG A 203 -7.24 -1.33 23.26
CA ARG A 203 -6.68 -2.27 24.23
C ARG A 203 -6.36 -3.60 23.58
N PRO A 204 -5.48 -4.43 24.19
CA PRO A 204 -5.28 -5.81 23.77
C PRO A 204 -6.59 -6.59 23.73
N VAL A 205 -6.66 -7.57 22.80
CA VAL A 205 -7.78 -8.50 22.60
C VAL A 205 -7.21 -9.92 22.58
N ASP A 206 -7.88 -10.85 23.24
CA ASP A 206 -7.50 -12.27 23.24
C ASP A 206 -7.80 -12.89 21.87
N LEU A 207 -6.84 -12.87 20.97
CA LEU A 207 -6.94 -13.41 19.63
C LEU A 207 -6.41 -14.84 19.58
N ARG A 208 -7.20 -15.74 18.97
CA ARG A 208 -6.79 -17.14 18.73
C ARG A 208 -6.00 -17.32 17.43
N THR A 209 -5.93 -16.29 16.60
CA THR A 209 -5.28 -16.31 15.30
C THR A 209 -4.62 -14.96 15.03
N ASP A 210 -3.48 -14.97 14.33
CA ASP A 210 -2.74 -13.76 13.99
C ASP A 210 -3.41 -12.98 12.87
N PHE A 211 -4.08 -13.69 11.96
CA PHE A 211 -4.77 -13.13 10.81
C PHE A 211 -6.03 -13.92 10.49
N GLU A 212 -7.12 -13.24 10.28
CA GLU A 212 -8.36 -13.90 9.89
C GLU A 212 -9.23 -13.04 8.99
N ILE A 213 -9.89 -13.68 8.05
CA ILE A 213 -10.94 -13.09 7.22
C ILE A 213 -12.21 -13.92 7.37
N THR A 214 -13.33 -13.25 7.62
CA THR A 214 -14.65 -13.88 7.68
C THR A 214 -15.52 -13.37 6.56
N TRP A 215 -15.93 -14.24 5.63
CA TRP A 215 -16.75 -13.91 4.48
C TRP A 215 -18.23 -14.19 4.73
N GLY A 216 -19.01 -13.09 4.75
CA GLY A 216 -20.47 -13.13 4.72
C GLY A 216 -21.04 -13.01 3.30
N ARG A 217 -22.29 -12.57 3.22
CA ARG A 217 -22.98 -12.25 1.96
C ARG A 217 -22.80 -10.76 1.66
N GLY A 218 -22.00 -10.43 0.65
CA GLY A 218 -21.68 -9.04 0.31
C GLY A 218 -20.95 -8.28 1.40
N THR A 219 -20.24 -8.99 2.27
CA THR A 219 -19.51 -8.40 3.41
C THR A 219 -18.34 -9.28 3.85
N GLU A 220 -17.33 -8.63 4.42
CA GLU A 220 -16.15 -9.26 5.01
C GLU A 220 -15.84 -8.58 6.33
N PHE A 221 -15.33 -9.35 7.29
CA PHE A 221 -14.67 -8.82 8.47
C PHE A 221 -13.35 -9.55 8.65
N GLY A 222 -12.27 -8.81 8.85
CA GLY A 222 -10.95 -9.39 9.08
C GLY A 222 -10.22 -8.70 10.22
N HIS A 223 -9.16 -9.35 10.71
CA HIS A 223 -8.24 -8.75 11.67
C HIS A 223 -6.78 -9.14 11.42
N ILE A 224 -5.89 -8.32 11.95
CA ILE A 224 -4.44 -8.46 11.95
C ILE A 224 -3.97 -8.24 13.38
N ALA A 225 -3.32 -9.24 14.00
CA ALA A 225 -2.72 -9.12 15.32
C ALA A 225 -1.42 -8.28 15.27
N PHE A 226 -1.16 -7.52 16.34
CA PHE A 226 0.07 -6.78 16.56
C PHE A 226 0.85 -7.32 17.75
N ALA A 227 2.14 -6.99 17.82
CA ALA A 227 3.04 -7.45 18.87
C ALA A 227 2.66 -6.98 20.28
N ASP A 228 1.93 -5.88 20.41
CA ASP A 228 1.44 -5.33 21.69
C ASP A 228 0.08 -5.89 22.14
N GLY A 229 -0.42 -6.91 21.46
CA GLY A 229 -1.70 -7.57 21.75
C GLY A 229 -2.92 -6.82 21.21
N ARG A 230 -2.76 -5.61 20.66
CA ARG A 230 -3.83 -4.93 19.93
C ARG A 230 -3.99 -5.55 18.54
N ALA A 231 -5.08 -5.20 17.89
CA ALA A 231 -5.36 -5.64 16.53
C ALA A 231 -5.88 -4.50 15.66
N GLU A 232 -5.52 -4.54 14.38
CA GLU A 232 -6.33 -3.90 13.36
C GLU A 232 -7.49 -4.81 13.01
N TRP A 233 -8.65 -4.23 12.79
CA TRP A 233 -9.76 -4.89 12.13
C TRP A 233 -10.29 -4.04 10.97
N HIS A 234 -10.82 -4.73 9.98
CA HIS A 234 -11.50 -4.12 8.86
C HIS A 234 -12.82 -4.83 8.55
N ALA A 235 -13.82 -4.04 8.21
CA ALA A 235 -15.11 -4.49 7.72
C ALA A 235 -15.32 -3.95 6.31
N VAL A 236 -15.45 -4.82 5.32
CA VAL A 236 -15.74 -4.43 3.94
C VAL A 236 -17.20 -4.72 3.63
N LEU A 237 -17.91 -3.70 3.16
CA LEU A 237 -19.32 -3.77 2.85
C LEU A 237 -19.54 -3.43 1.38
N ASN A 238 -20.35 -4.22 0.68
CA ASN A 238 -20.87 -3.78 -0.63
C ASN A 238 -21.75 -2.55 -0.42
N ALA A 239 -21.39 -1.45 -1.04
CA ALA A 239 -22.06 -0.17 -0.90
C ALA A 239 -21.84 0.72 -2.15
N PRO A 240 -22.77 1.61 -2.49
CA PRO A 240 -22.50 2.69 -3.45
C PRO A 240 -21.37 3.62 -2.96
N ALA A 241 -20.76 4.32 -3.90
CA ALA A 241 -19.75 5.34 -3.58
C ALA A 241 -20.36 6.47 -2.73
N GLY A 242 -19.56 7.03 -1.84
CA GLY A 242 -19.93 8.21 -1.04
C GLY A 242 -20.81 7.92 0.17
N VAL A 243 -21.22 6.67 0.42
CA VAL A 243 -21.98 6.33 1.64
C VAL A 243 -21.10 6.57 2.86
N ARG A 244 -21.61 7.34 3.84
CA ARG A 244 -20.97 7.60 5.12
C ARG A 244 -21.97 7.37 6.26
N HIS A 245 -21.50 6.80 7.35
CA HIS A 245 -22.29 6.53 8.52
C HIS A 245 -21.97 7.54 9.63
N PRO A 246 -22.96 8.25 10.21
CA PRO A 246 -22.72 9.16 11.34
C PRO A 246 -22.09 8.45 12.55
N ASP A 247 -22.52 7.22 12.83
CA ASP A 247 -21.92 6.32 13.83
C ASP A 247 -21.56 4.98 13.17
N PRO A 248 -20.36 4.90 12.56
CA PRO A 248 -19.94 3.68 11.87
C PRO A 248 -19.82 2.48 12.81
N LEU A 249 -19.39 2.70 14.07
CA LEU A 249 -19.21 1.61 15.03
C LEU A 249 -20.55 0.99 15.45
N ALA A 250 -21.60 1.79 15.68
CA ALA A 250 -22.93 1.30 15.98
C ALA A 250 -23.53 0.50 14.80
N VAL A 251 -23.29 0.94 13.56
CA VAL A 251 -23.70 0.20 12.36
C VAL A 251 -23.04 -1.17 12.32
N LEU A 252 -21.72 -1.24 12.56
CA LEU A 252 -20.97 -2.49 12.54
C LEU A 252 -21.38 -3.43 13.67
N ARG A 253 -21.58 -2.93 14.90
CA ARG A 253 -22.04 -3.73 16.03
C ARG A 253 -23.39 -4.41 15.75
N ARG A 254 -24.33 -3.70 15.13
CA ARG A 254 -25.61 -4.31 14.72
C ARG A 254 -25.44 -5.32 13.60
N ARG A 255 -24.62 -5.02 12.60
CA ARG A 255 -24.44 -5.88 11.41
C ARG A 255 -23.72 -7.18 11.73
N PHE A 256 -22.77 -7.15 12.66
CA PHE A 256 -21.93 -8.29 13.02
C PHE A 256 -22.30 -8.94 14.38
N ALA A 257 -23.42 -8.57 15.00
CA ALA A 257 -23.84 -9.02 16.33
C ALA A 257 -23.91 -10.55 16.49
N GLY A 258 -24.21 -11.28 15.41
CA GLY A 258 -24.30 -12.75 15.43
C GLY A 258 -23.07 -13.46 14.86
N TRP A 259 -21.97 -12.75 14.64
CA TRP A 259 -20.77 -13.36 14.13
C TRP A 259 -19.94 -13.98 15.27
N HIS A 260 -19.07 -14.92 14.89
CA HIS A 260 -18.20 -15.62 15.84
C HIS A 260 -17.15 -14.71 16.49
N GLU A 261 -16.63 -15.12 17.64
CA GLU A 261 -15.46 -14.46 18.24
C GLU A 261 -14.22 -14.61 17.35
N PRO A 262 -13.36 -13.56 17.26
CA PRO A 262 -13.33 -12.39 18.12
C PRO A 262 -14.05 -11.14 17.55
N VAL A 263 -14.94 -11.26 16.54
CA VAL A 263 -15.54 -10.11 15.86
C VAL A 263 -16.27 -9.14 16.82
N PRO A 264 -17.17 -9.61 17.71
CA PRO A 264 -17.83 -8.72 18.68
C PRO A 264 -16.84 -8.06 19.64
N GLU A 265 -15.82 -8.79 20.09
CA GLU A 265 -14.83 -8.29 21.03
C GLU A 265 -13.94 -7.21 20.41
N LEU A 266 -13.50 -7.38 19.15
CA LEU A 266 -12.75 -6.37 18.41
C LEU A 266 -13.53 -5.05 18.31
N LEU A 267 -14.83 -5.12 17.99
CA LEU A 267 -15.71 -3.95 17.95
C LEU A 267 -15.93 -3.34 19.33
N ALA A 268 -15.98 -4.16 20.40
CA ALA A 268 -16.11 -3.68 21.79
C ALA A 268 -14.81 -3.01 22.29
N ALA A 269 -13.66 -3.47 21.81
CA ALA A 269 -12.35 -2.90 22.15
C ALA A 269 -12.01 -1.60 21.39
N THR A 270 -12.92 -1.11 20.57
CA THR A 270 -12.73 0.09 19.74
C THR A 270 -13.57 1.24 20.27
N ARG A 271 -12.96 2.41 20.49
CA ARG A 271 -13.66 3.62 20.93
C ARG A 271 -14.48 4.26 19.81
N PRO A 272 -15.58 4.95 20.14
CA PRO A 272 -16.30 5.80 19.19
C PRO A 272 -15.35 6.84 18.57
N GLY A 273 -15.50 7.07 17.27
CA GLY A 273 -14.67 8.04 16.53
C GLY A 273 -13.32 7.51 16.03
N ALA A 274 -12.87 6.33 16.47
CA ALA A 274 -11.63 5.73 15.95
C ALA A 274 -11.81 5.04 14.58
N VAL A 275 -13.05 4.80 14.15
CA VAL A 275 -13.33 4.07 12.91
C VAL A 275 -13.12 4.97 11.70
N LEU A 276 -12.20 4.58 10.85
CA LEU A 276 -11.98 5.19 9.54
C LEU A 276 -12.92 4.54 8.52
N GLN A 277 -13.57 5.35 7.69
CA GLN A 277 -14.43 4.88 6.61
C GLN A 277 -13.98 5.44 5.28
N HIS A 278 -13.71 4.56 4.30
CA HIS A 278 -13.24 4.92 2.97
C HIS A 278 -13.91 4.08 1.90
N ASP A 279 -14.18 4.68 0.75
CA ASP A 279 -14.55 3.94 -0.46
C ASP A 279 -13.32 3.20 -0.99
N ILE A 280 -13.50 1.96 -1.41
CA ILE A 280 -12.44 1.22 -2.09
C ILE A 280 -12.50 1.58 -3.57
N ALA A 281 -11.42 2.15 -4.07
CA ALA A 281 -11.25 2.48 -5.47
C ALA A 281 -10.02 1.79 -6.06
N GLU A 282 -9.98 1.64 -7.37
CA GLU A 282 -8.89 1.00 -8.11
C GLU A 282 -8.71 1.61 -9.50
N LEU A 283 -7.56 1.42 -10.10
CA LEU A 283 -7.34 1.66 -11.53
C LEU A 283 -7.78 0.43 -12.31
N ALA A 284 -9.07 0.39 -12.69
CA ALA A 284 -9.65 -0.75 -13.39
C ALA A 284 -9.07 -0.91 -14.80
N THR A 285 -8.76 0.19 -15.45
CA THR A 285 -8.03 0.24 -16.73
C THR A 285 -6.55 0.35 -16.43
N PRO A 286 -5.69 -0.57 -16.89
CA PRO A 286 -4.25 -0.44 -16.74
C PRO A 286 -3.71 0.78 -17.48
N LEU A 287 -2.66 1.41 -16.95
CA LEU A 287 -1.93 2.44 -17.68
C LEU A 287 -1.19 1.84 -18.89
N PRO A 288 -1.06 2.59 -19.98
CA PRO A 288 -0.29 2.15 -21.17
C PRO A 288 1.21 2.06 -20.87
N SER A 289 1.71 2.87 -19.95
CA SER A 289 3.09 2.87 -19.44
C SER A 289 3.12 3.44 -18.02
N PHE A 290 4.08 3.01 -17.20
CA PHE A 290 4.39 3.66 -15.93
C PHE A 290 5.43 4.78 -16.09
N VAL A 291 5.94 4.97 -17.29
CA VAL A 291 6.97 5.96 -17.61
C VAL A 291 6.50 6.91 -18.72
N SER A 292 6.80 8.20 -18.55
CA SER A 292 6.60 9.22 -19.58
C SER A 292 7.78 10.19 -19.54
N GLY A 293 8.72 10.05 -20.48
CA GLY A 293 10.02 10.75 -20.45
C GLY A 293 10.74 10.48 -19.12
N ARG A 294 11.13 11.53 -18.42
CA ARG A 294 11.83 11.46 -17.11
C ARG A 294 10.88 11.42 -15.91
N VAL A 295 9.64 10.99 -16.10
CA VAL A 295 8.67 10.82 -15.03
C VAL A 295 8.28 9.35 -14.93
N VAL A 296 8.41 8.77 -13.74
CA VAL A 296 7.99 7.42 -13.42
C VAL A 296 6.87 7.43 -12.39
N LEU A 297 5.78 6.69 -12.63
CA LEU A 297 4.71 6.49 -11.68
C LEU A 297 4.94 5.18 -10.91
N ILE A 298 4.69 5.20 -9.60
CA ILE A 298 4.83 4.03 -8.72
C ILE A 298 3.64 3.91 -7.75
N GLY A 299 3.45 2.73 -7.21
CA GLY A 299 2.41 2.46 -6.22
C GLY A 299 1.01 2.81 -6.74
N ASP A 300 0.16 3.39 -5.88
CA ASP A 300 -1.22 3.71 -6.22
C ASP A 300 -1.35 4.77 -7.33
N ALA A 301 -0.31 5.56 -7.61
CA ALA A 301 -0.30 6.46 -8.76
C ALA A 301 -0.26 5.67 -10.08
N ALA A 302 0.37 4.51 -10.10
CA ALA A 302 0.53 3.65 -11.27
C ALA A 302 -0.50 2.51 -11.35
N HIS A 303 -0.83 1.87 -10.22
CA HIS A 303 -1.54 0.59 -10.21
C HIS A 303 -2.43 0.38 -8.96
N ALA A 304 -3.10 1.43 -8.48
CA ALA A 304 -4.03 1.30 -7.37
C ALA A 304 -4.97 0.11 -7.54
N MET A 305 -5.05 -0.75 -6.54
CA MET A 305 -5.77 -2.03 -6.58
C MET A 305 -6.64 -2.23 -5.35
N THR A 306 -7.63 -3.13 -5.47
CA THR A 306 -8.45 -3.53 -4.32
C THR A 306 -7.60 -4.28 -3.27
N PRO A 307 -7.93 -4.17 -1.95
CA PRO A 307 -7.07 -4.70 -0.88
C PRO A 307 -7.09 -6.23 -0.72
N ASN A 308 -7.86 -6.95 -1.52
CA ASN A 308 -8.21 -8.36 -1.33
C ASN A 308 -7.04 -9.36 -1.37
N LEU A 309 -5.86 -8.95 -1.79
CA LEU A 309 -4.63 -9.75 -1.70
C LEU A 309 -3.59 -9.17 -0.74
N GLY A 310 -3.85 -8.03 -0.11
CA GLY A 310 -2.88 -7.36 0.76
C GLY A 310 -1.60 -6.90 0.04
N GLN A 311 -1.63 -6.72 -1.29
CA GLN A 311 -0.42 -6.53 -2.09
C GLN A 311 -0.10 -5.08 -2.47
N GLY A 312 -1.01 -4.12 -2.27
CA GLY A 312 -0.81 -2.74 -2.75
C GLY A 312 0.51 -2.11 -2.28
N ALA A 313 0.80 -2.15 -0.98
CA ALA A 313 2.06 -1.64 -0.44
C ALA A 313 3.26 -2.50 -0.84
N CYS A 314 3.12 -3.84 -0.89
CA CYS A 314 4.20 -4.71 -1.34
C CYS A 314 4.59 -4.39 -2.79
N GLN A 315 3.64 -4.13 -3.68
CA GLN A 315 3.91 -3.74 -5.06
C GLN A 315 4.60 -2.37 -5.15
N ALA A 316 4.21 -1.40 -4.32
CA ALA A 316 4.90 -0.10 -4.26
C ALA A 316 6.35 -0.21 -3.75
N LEU A 317 6.61 -1.12 -2.80
CA LEU A 317 7.95 -1.44 -2.32
C LEU A 317 8.79 -2.12 -3.41
N GLU A 318 8.21 -3.08 -4.16
CA GLU A 318 8.87 -3.67 -5.32
C GLU A 318 9.22 -2.61 -6.38
N ASP A 319 8.29 -1.69 -6.69
CA ASP A 319 8.55 -0.60 -7.63
C ASP A 319 9.78 0.21 -7.21
N ALA A 320 9.87 0.58 -5.94
CA ALA A 320 10.98 1.37 -5.40
C ALA A 320 12.33 0.67 -5.57
N VAL A 321 12.39 -0.63 -5.28
CA VAL A 321 13.61 -1.42 -5.38
C VAL A 321 14.00 -1.63 -6.85
N VAL A 322 13.05 -2.00 -7.71
CA VAL A 322 13.34 -2.23 -9.15
C VAL A 322 13.77 -0.92 -9.82
N LEU A 323 13.11 0.21 -9.50
CA LEU A 323 13.50 1.52 -10.03
C LEU A 323 14.95 1.85 -9.67
N ALA A 324 15.32 1.68 -8.40
CA ALA A 324 16.66 1.96 -7.95
C ALA A 324 17.68 0.97 -8.57
N ALA A 325 17.36 -0.31 -8.67
CA ALA A 325 18.21 -1.32 -9.26
C ALA A 325 18.49 -1.07 -10.75
N GLU A 326 17.46 -0.67 -11.51
CA GLU A 326 17.61 -0.37 -12.94
C GLU A 326 18.45 0.90 -13.18
N LEU A 327 18.43 1.83 -12.24
CA LEU A 327 19.18 3.08 -12.31
C LEU A 327 20.62 2.93 -11.73
N ASP A 328 20.92 1.84 -11.00
CA ASP A 328 22.23 1.62 -10.35
C ASP A 328 23.36 1.49 -11.38
N GLY A 329 24.15 2.57 -11.50
CA GLY A 329 25.24 2.65 -12.47
C GLY A 329 24.80 2.66 -13.95
N ALA A 330 23.53 2.93 -14.23
CA ALA A 330 23.02 2.97 -15.60
C ALA A 330 23.62 4.16 -16.37
N PRO A 331 24.25 3.92 -17.52
CA PRO A 331 24.81 4.99 -18.36
C PRO A 331 23.70 5.79 -19.10
N ASP A 332 22.53 5.17 -19.27
CA ASP A 332 21.37 5.74 -19.95
C ASP A 332 20.12 5.55 -19.08
N VAL A 333 19.64 6.67 -18.50
CA VAL A 333 18.47 6.69 -17.63
C VAL A 333 17.19 6.35 -18.40
N ASP A 334 17.06 6.75 -19.68
CA ASP A 334 15.85 6.44 -20.46
C ASP A 334 15.74 4.94 -20.72
N ALA A 335 16.85 4.27 -21.05
CA ALA A 335 16.89 2.82 -21.18
C ALA A 335 16.59 2.11 -19.85
N ALA A 336 17.08 2.61 -18.72
CA ALA A 336 16.79 2.07 -17.40
C ALA A 336 15.29 2.19 -17.06
N LEU A 337 14.68 3.34 -17.33
CA LEU A 337 13.24 3.55 -17.12
C LEU A 337 12.38 2.66 -18.03
N ALA A 338 12.81 2.41 -19.26
CA ALA A 338 12.13 1.48 -20.16
C ALA A 338 12.17 0.02 -19.63
N ARG A 339 13.30 -0.42 -19.05
CA ARG A 339 13.39 -1.74 -18.39
C ARG A 339 12.51 -1.81 -17.15
N PHE A 340 12.50 -0.77 -16.33
CA PHE A 340 11.56 -0.67 -15.19
C PHE A 340 10.11 -0.87 -15.64
N ASP A 341 9.65 -0.14 -16.68
CA ASP A 341 8.28 -0.28 -17.19
C ASP A 341 8.00 -1.70 -17.70
N ALA A 342 8.94 -2.26 -18.44
CA ALA A 342 8.81 -3.61 -19.01
C ALA A 342 8.70 -4.69 -17.93
N GLU A 343 9.37 -4.53 -16.78
CA GLU A 343 9.30 -5.48 -15.66
C GLU A 343 8.07 -5.21 -14.79
N ARG A 344 7.87 -3.96 -14.34
CA ARG A 344 6.90 -3.68 -13.28
C ARG A 344 5.46 -3.59 -13.75
N ARG A 345 5.20 -2.99 -14.91
CA ARG A 345 3.85 -2.79 -15.41
C ARG A 345 3.07 -4.11 -15.60
N PRO A 346 3.58 -5.13 -16.29
CA PRO A 346 2.85 -6.40 -16.42
C PRO A 346 2.62 -7.09 -15.08
N ARG A 347 3.62 -7.08 -14.17
CA ARG A 347 3.51 -7.71 -12.86
C ARG A 347 2.47 -7.03 -11.97
N ALA A 348 2.55 -5.72 -11.79
CA ALA A 348 1.59 -4.97 -10.97
C ALA A 348 0.16 -5.07 -11.54
N THR A 349 0.00 -5.02 -12.87
CA THR A 349 -1.30 -5.21 -13.55
C THR A 349 -1.88 -6.61 -13.30
N ALA A 350 -1.05 -7.65 -13.33
CA ALA A 350 -1.48 -9.02 -13.04
C ALA A 350 -1.95 -9.16 -11.59
N VAL A 351 -1.23 -8.58 -10.63
CA VAL A 351 -1.60 -8.57 -9.20
C VAL A 351 -2.89 -7.78 -8.98
N ALA A 352 -3.05 -6.59 -9.57
CA ALA A 352 -4.28 -5.80 -9.48
C ALA A 352 -5.50 -6.55 -10.03
N THR A 353 -5.33 -7.23 -11.17
CA THR A 353 -6.38 -8.07 -11.77
C THR A 353 -6.75 -9.26 -10.86
N ALA A 354 -5.76 -9.89 -10.25
CA ALA A 354 -5.98 -11.00 -9.31
C ALA A 354 -6.68 -10.51 -8.03
N ALA A 355 -6.31 -9.33 -7.48
CA ALA A 355 -6.96 -8.73 -6.34
C ALA A 355 -8.45 -8.45 -6.59
N ARG A 356 -8.78 -7.87 -7.75
CA ARG A 356 -10.16 -7.63 -8.17
C ARG A 356 -10.96 -8.93 -8.27
N ARG A 357 -10.37 -9.99 -8.86
CA ARG A 357 -11.04 -11.32 -8.95
C ARG A 357 -11.25 -11.92 -7.57
N ALA A 358 -10.28 -11.82 -6.68
CA ALA A 358 -10.41 -12.28 -5.29
C ALA A 358 -11.56 -11.57 -4.57
N GLY A 359 -11.70 -10.25 -4.72
CA GLY A 359 -12.82 -9.48 -4.17
C GLY A 359 -14.20 -9.95 -4.68
N ARG A 360 -14.31 -10.18 -5.99
CA ARG A 360 -15.57 -10.66 -6.59
C ARG A 360 -16.00 -12.04 -6.08
N ILE A 361 -15.07 -12.95 -5.86
CA ILE A 361 -15.33 -14.29 -5.32
C ILE A 361 -15.49 -14.23 -3.79
N GLY A 362 -14.76 -13.35 -3.12
CA GLY A 362 -14.76 -13.16 -1.68
C GLY A 362 -15.96 -12.38 -1.17
N GLN A 363 -15.68 -11.14 -0.68
CA GLN A 363 -16.68 -10.33 0.02
C GLN A 363 -17.79 -9.76 -0.89
N GLN A 364 -17.52 -9.52 -2.18
CA GLN A 364 -18.54 -8.96 -3.09
C GLN A 364 -19.64 -9.96 -3.44
N LEU A 365 -19.39 -11.26 -3.27
CA LEU A 365 -20.36 -12.29 -3.59
C LEU A 365 -21.55 -12.24 -2.63
N GLY A 366 -22.73 -11.79 -3.13
CA GLY A 366 -23.95 -11.64 -2.33
C GLY A 366 -25.09 -12.60 -2.69
N HIS A 367 -24.97 -13.36 -3.79
CA HIS A 367 -26.03 -14.24 -4.27
C HIS A 367 -26.30 -15.42 -3.33
N PRO A 368 -27.56 -15.69 -2.93
CA PRO A 368 -27.90 -16.66 -1.89
C PRO A 368 -27.49 -18.11 -2.18
N LEU A 369 -27.45 -18.51 -3.44
CA LEU A 369 -27.02 -19.87 -3.84
C LEU A 369 -25.52 -19.94 -4.14
N ALA A 370 -24.90 -18.86 -4.60
CA ALA A 370 -23.49 -18.85 -4.95
C ALA A 370 -22.57 -18.83 -3.72
N VAL A 371 -22.99 -18.19 -2.62
CA VAL A 371 -22.20 -18.16 -1.36
C VAL A 371 -22.04 -19.56 -0.76
N PRO A 372 -23.11 -20.38 -0.57
CA PRO A 372 -22.93 -21.76 -0.09
C PRO A 372 -22.06 -22.61 -1.04
N LEU A 373 -22.25 -22.48 -2.35
CA LEU A 373 -21.43 -23.20 -3.34
C LEU A 373 -19.95 -22.84 -3.23
N ARG A 374 -19.62 -21.55 -3.18
CA ARG A 374 -18.24 -21.09 -2.93
C ARG A 374 -17.67 -21.70 -1.64
N ASN A 375 -18.44 -21.65 -0.56
CA ASN A 375 -18.01 -22.16 0.73
C ASN A 375 -17.75 -23.68 0.69
N ALA A 376 -18.57 -24.44 -0.02
CA ALA A 376 -18.36 -25.89 -0.20
C ALA A 376 -17.08 -26.15 -1.02
N LEU A 377 -16.89 -25.43 -2.15
CA LEU A 377 -15.70 -25.58 -2.98
C LEU A 377 -14.42 -25.24 -2.22
N LEU A 378 -14.40 -24.19 -1.41
CA LEU A 378 -13.23 -23.82 -0.60
C LEU A 378 -12.91 -24.86 0.47
N ARG A 379 -13.92 -25.47 1.12
CA ARG A 379 -13.71 -26.54 2.11
C ARG A 379 -13.18 -27.82 1.50
N LEU A 380 -13.55 -28.11 0.25
CA LEU A 380 -13.10 -29.29 -0.47
C LEU A 380 -11.74 -29.07 -1.17
N ALA A 381 -11.28 -27.82 -1.25
CA ALA A 381 -10.00 -27.51 -1.87
C ALA A 381 -8.84 -28.10 -1.03
N PRO A 382 -7.85 -28.75 -1.66
CA PRO A 382 -6.66 -29.21 -0.95
C PRO A 382 -5.95 -28.05 -0.23
N SER A 383 -5.41 -28.31 0.97
CA SER A 383 -4.74 -27.29 1.81
C SER A 383 -3.64 -26.50 1.09
N GLY A 384 -2.92 -27.12 0.17
CA GLY A 384 -1.88 -26.47 -0.65
C GLY A 384 -2.39 -25.46 -1.67
N VAL A 385 -3.71 -25.35 -1.95
CA VAL A 385 -4.25 -24.37 -2.91
C VAL A 385 -4.11 -22.96 -2.37
N ALA A 386 -4.43 -22.72 -1.11
CA ALA A 386 -4.29 -21.42 -0.45
C ALA A 386 -2.82 -20.98 -0.40
N VAL A 387 -1.93 -21.87 -0.02
CA VAL A 387 -0.48 -21.63 0.01
C VAL A 387 0.03 -21.25 -1.39
N ARG A 388 -0.31 -22.04 -2.43
CA ARG A 388 0.09 -21.73 -3.82
C ARG A 388 -0.45 -20.38 -4.32
N ALA A 389 -1.65 -19.99 -3.90
CA ALA A 389 -2.21 -18.69 -4.26
C ALA A 389 -1.40 -17.52 -3.67
N ILE A 390 -0.95 -17.65 -2.43
CA ILE A 390 -0.08 -16.66 -1.78
C ILE A 390 1.31 -16.65 -2.43
N LEU A 391 1.93 -17.84 -2.63
CA LEU A 391 3.24 -17.98 -3.23
C LEU A 391 3.33 -17.30 -4.60
N ARG A 392 2.28 -17.39 -5.42
CA ARG A 392 2.25 -16.79 -6.77
C ARG A 392 2.56 -15.29 -6.77
N HIS A 393 2.17 -14.57 -5.73
CA HIS A 393 2.34 -13.11 -5.64
C HIS A 393 3.49 -12.72 -4.70
N ALA A 394 3.82 -13.57 -3.72
CA ALA A 394 4.82 -13.27 -2.69
C ALA A 394 6.24 -13.80 -2.99
N SER A 395 6.45 -14.54 -4.09
CA SER A 395 7.75 -15.17 -4.42
C SER A 395 8.75 -14.27 -5.15
N TRP A 396 8.40 -13.00 -5.41
CA TRP A 396 9.31 -12.05 -6.05
C TRP A 396 10.57 -11.81 -5.18
N ASN A 397 11.73 -11.71 -5.84
CA ASN A 397 13.01 -11.38 -5.23
C ASN A 397 13.53 -10.05 -5.79
N PRO A 398 14.25 -9.25 -4.99
CA PRO A 398 14.91 -8.05 -5.47
C PRO A 398 15.93 -8.36 -6.57
N PRO A 399 16.08 -7.51 -7.60
CA PRO A 399 17.19 -7.59 -8.52
C PRO A 399 18.53 -7.45 -7.78
N LEU A 400 19.53 -8.26 -8.18
CA LEU A 400 20.87 -8.18 -7.61
C LEU A 400 21.70 -7.14 -8.36
N THR A 401 22.18 -6.14 -7.64
CA THR A 401 23.09 -5.11 -8.17
C THR A 401 24.20 -4.82 -7.17
N ARG A 402 25.11 -3.90 -7.51
CA ARG A 402 26.20 -3.49 -6.60
C ARG A 402 25.66 -2.88 -5.29
N SER A 403 24.60 -2.09 -5.39
CA SER A 403 23.99 -1.41 -4.24
C SER A 403 22.94 -2.29 -3.54
N PHE A 404 22.50 -3.36 -4.18
CA PHE A 404 21.56 -4.35 -3.64
C PHE A 404 22.17 -5.76 -3.78
N PRO A 405 23.23 -6.09 -2.98
CA PRO A 405 23.80 -7.43 -3.01
C PRO A 405 22.77 -8.43 -2.46
N GLY A 406 22.75 -9.64 -3.03
CA GLY A 406 22.00 -10.75 -2.44
C GLY A 406 22.58 -11.16 -1.09
N GLU A 407 21.74 -11.75 -0.23
CA GLU A 407 22.20 -12.41 1.00
C GLU A 407 23.03 -13.65 0.67
#